data_1a30c8009246e2f4039e78b1e722102d
#
_entry.id   1a30c8009246e2f4039e78b1e722102d
#
_cell.length_a   1.000
_cell.length_b   1.000
_cell.length_c   1.000
_cell.angle_alpha   90.00
_cell.angle_beta   90.00
_cell.angle_gamma   90.00
#
_symmetry.space_group_name_H-M   'P 1'
#
loop_
_entity.id
_entity.type
_entity.pdbx_description
1 polymer ?
#
loop_
_entity_poly.entity_id
_entity_poly.type
_entity_poly.pdbx_seq_one_letter_code
_entity_poly.pdbx_strand_id
1 'polypeptide(L)'
;MWLAFHFSLGNTDLKMPDVIKHLYKYSPSQGGLLYAWFPSMHTRVDIMLCGRQGEDILLSVVDAVYKMLCRLEKMANYYDADSELAYLNRTASVHPQQVSHELYDMLTFCVDCYTRTAGCFDVTIHSADYTPNLIRSVQLSPQERTLLFLQPGVTINLSGFLKGYALEKTRKLLQHYEVKDALINMGNSSVLAFGHHPLADGWKVGFGQGAVLNGRKPQELLLQNECLTTSGNDSHERKHIINPRNGKPVEGKREVAVVTDNGAIGEVLSTGLFVADARQREILEAEFRPRLILDL
;
A
#
# COMPACT_ATOMS: atom_id res chain seq x y z
N MET A 1 -21.29 17.48 0.81
CA MET A 1 -21.55 18.54 -0.17
C MET A 1 -20.25 18.72 -0.96
N TRP A 2 -20.15 18.13 -2.13
CA TRP A 2 -19.01 18.30 -3.04
C TRP A 2 -19.08 19.71 -3.57
N LEU A 3 -18.18 20.58 -3.17
CA LEU A 3 -18.01 21.89 -3.81
C LEU A 3 -17.49 21.65 -5.23
N ALA A 4 -18.32 21.93 -6.23
CA ALA A 4 -17.94 21.96 -7.64
C ALA A 4 -16.91 23.06 -7.83
N PHE A 5 -15.64 22.69 -7.92
CA PHE A 5 -14.59 23.62 -8.28
C PHE A 5 -14.50 23.71 -9.80
N HIS A 6 -14.55 24.93 -10.33
CA HIS A 6 -14.17 25.19 -11.71
C HIS A 6 -12.65 25.25 -11.80
N PHE A 7 -12.04 24.31 -12.51
CA PHE A 7 -10.61 24.24 -12.75
C PHE A 7 -10.26 24.83 -14.10
N SER A 8 -9.18 25.62 -14.19
CA SER A 8 -8.55 26.00 -15.45
C SER A 8 -7.38 25.06 -15.74
N LEU A 9 -7.21 24.68 -17.01
CA LEU A 9 -6.02 23.97 -17.48
C LEU A 9 -4.85 24.97 -17.47
N GLY A 10 -3.92 24.80 -16.54
CA GLY A 10 -2.68 25.58 -16.49
C GLY A 10 -1.72 25.12 -17.59
N ASN A 11 -1.09 26.07 -18.25
CA ASN A 11 -0.01 25.84 -19.24
C ASN A 11 1.32 25.91 -18.48
N THR A 12 1.95 24.77 -18.20
CA THR A 12 3.30 24.72 -17.60
C THR A 12 4.26 24.00 -18.54
N ASP A 13 5.48 24.51 -18.68
CA ASP A 13 6.54 23.95 -19.54
C ASP A 13 7.12 22.59 -19.02
N LEU A 14 6.67 22.09 -17.88
CA LEU A 14 7.02 20.75 -17.37
C LEU A 14 6.31 19.70 -18.22
N LYS A 15 7.08 18.99 -19.05
CA LYS A 15 6.58 17.88 -19.86
C LYS A 15 6.29 16.67 -18.97
N MET A 16 5.09 16.66 -18.35
CA MET A 16 4.58 15.50 -17.63
C MET A 16 4.33 14.33 -18.59
N PRO A 17 4.53 13.08 -18.15
CA PRO A 17 4.09 11.92 -18.92
C PRO A 17 2.59 12.03 -19.25
N ASP A 18 2.21 11.76 -20.49
CA ASP A 18 0.82 11.91 -20.99
C ASP A 18 -0.20 11.08 -20.16
N VAL A 19 0.27 10.08 -19.46
CA VAL A 19 -0.54 9.23 -18.56
C VAL A 19 -1.00 9.95 -17.31
N ILE A 20 -0.26 11.01 -16.87
CA ILE A 20 -0.60 11.78 -15.67
C ILE A 20 -1.58 12.88 -16.07
N LYS A 21 -2.76 12.84 -15.47
CA LYS A 21 -3.76 13.92 -15.59
C LYS A 21 -3.76 14.74 -14.32
N HIS A 22 -3.97 16.05 -14.43
CA HIS A 22 -4.03 16.92 -13.26
C HIS A 22 -4.98 18.10 -13.44
N LEU A 23 -5.35 18.69 -12.31
CA LEU A 23 -6.11 19.93 -12.18
C LEU A 23 -5.45 20.77 -11.09
N TYR A 24 -5.26 22.06 -11.33
CA TYR A 24 -4.67 22.98 -10.38
C TYR A 24 -5.59 24.17 -10.12
N LYS A 25 -5.65 24.57 -8.85
CA LYS A 25 -6.35 25.80 -8.43
C LYS A 25 -5.53 26.54 -7.39
N TYR A 26 -5.43 27.83 -7.53
CA TYR A 26 -4.77 28.70 -6.56
C TYR A 26 -5.79 29.62 -5.86
N SER A 27 -5.60 29.82 -4.57
CA SER A 27 -6.32 30.78 -3.75
C SER A 27 -5.32 31.60 -2.92
N PRO A 28 -5.38 32.94 -2.92
CA PRO A 28 -4.47 33.76 -2.12
C PRO A 28 -4.49 33.44 -0.63
N SER A 29 -5.64 33.01 -0.09
CA SER A 29 -5.81 32.68 1.33
C SER A 29 -5.37 31.26 1.69
N GLN A 30 -5.44 30.28 0.76
CA GLN A 30 -5.23 28.87 1.03
C GLN A 30 -4.00 28.28 0.31
N GLY A 31 -3.45 29.01 -0.68
CA GLY A 31 -2.38 28.52 -1.54
C GLY A 31 -2.90 27.71 -2.73
N GLY A 32 -2.03 26.83 -3.26
CA GLY A 32 -2.33 25.93 -4.37
C GLY A 32 -2.97 24.63 -3.88
N LEU A 33 -3.91 24.13 -4.67
CA LEU A 33 -4.46 22.79 -4.60
C LEU A 33 -4.21 22.11 -5.94
N LEU A 34 -3.39 21.08 -5.95
CA LEU A 34 -3.15 20.22 -7.11
C LEU A 34 -3.85 18.87 -6.86
N TYR A 35 -4.69 18.45 -7.79
CA TYR A 35 -5.24 17.11 -7.86
C TYR A 35 -4.70 16.45 -9.11
N ALA A 36 -4.02 15.30 -8.94
CA ALA A 36 -3.48 14.52 -10.04
C ALA A 36 -3.90 13.06 -9.93
N TRP A 37 -3.99 12.36 -11.08
CA TRP A 37 -4.28 10.94 -11.12
C TRP A 37 -3.64 10.25 -12.31
N PHE A 38 -3.30 8.97 -12.11
CA PHE A 38 -2.69 8.11 -13.12
C PHE A 38 -2.85 6.62 -12.75
N PRO A 39 -2.74 5.70 -13.71
CA PRO A 39 -2.71 4.26 -13.42
C PRO A 39 -1.31 3.85 -12.93
N SER A 40 -1.24 3.03 -11.89
CA SER A 40 -0.04 2.32 -11.44
C SER A 40 -0.42 1.17 -10.51
N MET A 41 0.41 0.15 -10.40
CA MET A 41 0.19 -1.03 -9.53
C MET A 41 -1.19 -1.67 -9.72
N HIS A 42 -1.61 -1.81 -10.98
CA HIS A 42 -2.92 -2.36 -11.38
C HIS A 42 -4.13 -1.62 -10.81
N THR A 43 -3.98 -0.35 -10.44
CA THR A 43 -5.05 0.49 -9.92
C THR A 43 -4.93 1.93 -10.40
N ARG A 44 -5.88 2.77 -10.01
CA ARG A 44 -5.79 4.22 -10.14
C ARG A 44 -5.16 4.78 -8.87
N VAL A 45 -4.18 5.66 -9.05
CA VAL A 45 -3.58 6.47 -8.00
C VAL A 45 -4.14 7.87 -8.11
N ASP A 46 -4.68 8.39 -7.02
CA ASP A 46 -5.16 9.76 -6.88
C ASP A 46 -4.28 10.49 -5.86
N ILE A 47 -3.78 11.67 -6.23
CA ILE A 47 -2.90 12.49 -5.39
C ILE A 47 -3.51 13.88 -5.26
N MET A 48 -3.75 14.31 -4.04
CA MET A 48 -4.12 15.69 -3.72
C MET A 48 -3.00 16.33 -2.91
N LEU A 49 -2.43 17.42 -3.41
CA LEU A 49 -1.38 18.19 -2.74
C LEU A 49 -1.89 19.59 -2.43
N CYS A 50 -1.67 20.05 -1.21
CA CYS A 50 -2.02 21.38 -0.79
C CYS A 50 -0.77 22.10 -0.25
N GLY A 51 -0.58 23.37 -0.65
CA GLY A 51 0.58 24.13 -0.20
C GLY A 51 0.66 25.52 -0.82
N ARG A 52 1.65 26.28 -0.35
CA ARG A 52 1.97 27.59 -0.91
C ARG A 52 3.00 27.54 -2.04
N GLN A 53 3.51 26.36 -2.34
CA GLN A 53 4.38 26.12 -3.48
C GLN A 53 3.61 26.38 -4.79
N GLY A 54 4.32 26.84 -5.82
CA GLY A 54 3.75 27.00 -7.14
C GLY A 54 3.36 25.68 -7.80
N GLU A 55 2.55 25.76 -8.84
CA GLU A 55 2.08 24.58 -9.61
C GLU A 55 3.23 23.69 -10.08
N ASP A 56 4.31 24.28 -10.61
CA ASP A 56 5.47 23.55 -11.12
C ASP A 56 6.15 22.70 -10.07
N ILE A 57 6.26 23.18 -8.82
CA ILE A 57 6.83 22.41 -7.72
C ILE A 57 5.92 21.24 -7.35
N LEU A 58 4.62 21.48 -7.23
CA LEU A 58 3.65 20.42 -6.92
C LEU A 58 3.59 19.35 -8.02
N LEU A 59 3.72 19.74 -9.30
CA LEU A 59 3.82 18.81 -10.43
C LEU A 59 5.11 18.00 -10.38
N SER A 60 6.23 18.62 -9.98
CA SER A 60 7.50 17.90 -9.78
C SER A 60 7.38 16.82 -8.71
N VAL A 61 6.59 17.06 -7.64
CA VAL A 61 6.29 16.06 -6.62
C VAL A 61 5.50 14.89 -7.21
N VAL A 62 4.45 15.17 -7.99
CA VAL A 62 3.64 14.14 -8.65
C VAL A 62 4.50 13.28 -9.59
N ASP A 63 5.37 13.92 -10.40
CA ASP A 63 6.29 13.22 -11.29
C ASP A 63 7.28 12.32 -10.52
N ALA A 64 7.82 12.82 -9.41
CA ALA A 64 8.71 12.03 -8.55
C ALA A 64 7.98 10.82 -7.93
N VAL A 65 6.74 10.99 -7.49
CA VAL A 65 5.90 9.88 -6.98
C VAL A 65 5.63 8.88 -8.11
N TYR A 66 5.22 9.33 -9.29
CA TYR A 66 4.97 8.46 -10.43
C TYR A 66 6.20 7.63 -10.81
N LYS A 67 7.37 8.27 -10.95
CA LYS A 67 8.64 7.58 -11.25
C LYS A 67 9.03 6.56 -10.18
N MET A 68 8.83 6.91 -8.92
CA MET A 68 9.07 6.00 -7.80
C MET A 68 8.14 4.78 -7.87
N LEU A 69 6.84 4.96 -8.15
CA LEU A 69 5.89 3.86 -8.29
C LEU A 69 6.23 2.95 -9.47
N CYS A 70 6.58 3.51 -10.64
CA CYS A 70 7.03 2.74 -11.81
C CYS A 70 8.27 1.89 -11.49
N ARG A 71 9.23 2.45 -10.73
CA ARG A 71 10.44 1.72 -10.30
C ARG A 71 10.11 0.58 -9.34
N LEU A 72 9.23 0.81 -8.36
CA LEU A 72 8.79 -0.23 -7.44
C LEU A 72 8.04 -1.35 -8.16
N GLU A 73 7.18 -0.99 -9.09
CA GLU A 73 6.42 -1.96 -9.89
C GLU A 73 7.37 -2.82 -10.74
N LYS A 74 8.34 -2.21 -11.46
CA LYS A 74 9.36 -2.95 -12.22
C LYS A 74 10.23 -3.86 -11.34
N MET A 75 10.46 -3.50 -10.10
CA MET A 75 11.28 -4.29 -9.17
C MET A 75 10.50 -5.44 -8.53
N ALA A 76 9.26 -5.18 -8.07
CA ALA A 76 8.55 -6.07 -7.15
C ALA A 76 7.23 -6.63 -7.69
N ASN A 77 6.90 -6.43 -8.98
CA ASN A 77 5.68 -6.96 -9.57
C ASN A 77 5.80 -8.48 -9.79
N TYR A 78 5.01 -9.24 -9.04
CA TYR A 78 4.95 -10.70 -9.16
C TYR A 78 4.48 -11.18 -10.54
N TYR A 79 3.62 -10.41 -11.21
CA TYR A 79 3.00 -10.77 -12.49
C TYR A 79 3.79 -10.31 -13.71
N ASP A 80 4.82 -9.50 -13.53
CA ASP A 80 5.72 -9.07 -14.60
C ASP A 80 6.94 -9.99 -14.65
N ALA A 81 7.04 -10.78 -15.72
CA ALA A 81 8.14 -11.74 -15.93
C ALA A 81 9.53 -11.06 -15.96
N ASP A 82 9.59 -9.76 -16.27
CA ASP A 82 10.82 -8.98 -16.37
C ASP A 82 11.17 -8.26 -15.07
N SER A 83 10.34 -8.41 -14.02
CA SER A 83 10.65 -7.83 -12.70
C SER A 83 11.79 -8.57 -12.02
N GLU A 84 12.53 -7.85 -11.15
CA GLU A 84 13.59 -8.47 -10.32
C GLU A 84 13.01 -9.59 -9.44
N LEU A 85 11.85 -9.37 -8.83
CA LEU A 85 11.18 -10.38 -8.00
C LEU A 85 10.83 -11.64 -8.80
N ALA A 86 10.32 -11.51 -10.03
CA ALA A 86 10.01 -12.66 -10.88
C ALA A 86 11.27 -13.41 -11.32
N TYR A 87 12.37 -12.70 -11.57
CA TYR A 87 13.67 -13.33 -11.80
C TYR A 87 14.12 -14.16 -10.60
N LEU A 88 14.07 -13.59 -9.39
CA LEU A 88 14.42 -14.29 -8.15
C LEU A 88 13.53 -15.51 -7.90
N ASN A 89 12.24 -15.40 -8.13
CA ASN A 89 11.29 -16.52 -8.00
C ASN A 89 11.63 -17.70 -8.93
N ARG A 90 12.25 -17.45 -10.10
CA ARG A 90 12.66 -18.50 -11.03
C ARG A 90 14.02 -19.11 -10.71
N THR A 91 14.92 -18.37 -10.07
CA THR A 91 16.35 -18.73 -10.00
C THR A 91 16.87 -19.01 -8.60
N ALA A 92 16.24 -18.46 -7.56
CA ALA A 92 16.76 -18.52 -6.20
C ALA A 92 16.70 -19.93 -5.55
N SER A 93 16.02 -20.90 -6.17
CA SER A 93 16.05 -22.30 -5.71
C SER A 93 17.26 -23.08 -6.23
N VAL A 94 18.02 -22.55 -7.20
CA VAL A 94 19.19 -23.23 -7.80
C VAL A 94 20.47 -22.85 -7.06
N HIS A 95 20.65 -21.57 -6.79
CA HIS A 95 21.77 -21.03 -6.01
C HIS A 95 21.42 -19.64 -5.46
N PRO A 96 22.14 -19.12 -4.44
CA PRO A 96 21.90 -17.79 -3.90
C PRO A 96 21.96 -16.71 -4.99
N GLN A 97 20.94 -15.84 -5.02
CA GLN A 97 20.82 -14.75 -5.98
C GLN A 97 21.05 -13.41 -5.29
N GLN A 98 21.79 -12.52 -5.96
CA GLN A 98 21.93 -11.13 -5.52
C GLN A 98 20.59 -10.41 -5.60
N VAL A 99 20.28 -9.61 -4.57
CA VAL A 99 19.06 -8.83 -4.47
C VAL A 99 19.41 -7.35 -4.38
N SER A 100 18.68 -6.50 -5.10
CA SER A 100 18.82 -5.05 -4.96
C SER A 100 18.53 -4.62 -3.52
N HIS A 101 19.17 -3.54 -3.07
CA HIS A 101 19.08 -3.10 -1.66
C HIS A 101 17.61 -2.93 -1.21
N GLU A 102 16.81 -2.23 -2.00
CA GLU A 102 15.43 -1.92 -1.64
C GLU A 102 14.53 -3.15 -1.63
N LEU A 103 14.70 -4.08 -2.58
CA LEU A 103 13.94 -5.34 -2.58
C LEU A 103 14.37 -6.23 -1.41
N TYR A 104 15.66 -6.27 -1.07
CA TYR A 104 16.15 -7.00 0.09
C TYR A 104 15.52 -6.52 1.39
N ASP A 105 15.42 -5.20 1.58
CA ASP A 105 14.76 -4.59 2.76
C ASP A 105 13.28 -4.97 2.83
N MET A 106 12.58 -4.95 1.69
CA MET A 106 11.17 -5.38 1.63
C MET A 106 11.01 -6.86 1.99
N LEU A 107 11.87 -7.74 1.47
CA LEU A 107 11.84 -9.17 1.75
C LEU A 107 12.12 -9.44 3.24
N THR A 108 13.12 -8.79 3.80
CA THR A 108 13.47 -8.91 5.23
C THR A 108 12.30 -8.46 6.11
N PHE A 109 11.68 -7.33 5.78
CA PHE A 109 10.51 -6.84 6.49
C PHE A 109 9.35 -7.83 6.42
N CYS A 110 9.04 -8.37 5.24
CA CYS A 110 7.94 -9.33 5.09
C CYS A 110 8.19 -10.66 5.82
N VAL A 111 9.43 -11.15 5.84
CA VAL A 111 9.81 -12.36 6.61
C VAL A 111 9.67 -12.10 8.12
N ASP A 112 10.07 -10.93 8.62
CA ASP A 112 9.84 -10.53 10.01
C ASP A 112 8.35 -10.45 10.34
N CYS A 113 7.56 -9.84 9.46
CA CYS A 113 6.11 -9.72 9.62
C CYS A 113 5.39 -11.07 9.70
N TYR A 114 5.88 -12.12 9.04
CA TYR A 114 5.32 -13.46 9.20
C TYR A 114 5.35 -13.90 10.68
N THR A 115 6.48 -13.71 11.35
CA THR A 115 6.62 -14.06 12.77
C THR A 115 5.73 -13.17 13.65
N ARG A 116 5.76 -11.87 13.44
CA ARG A 116 5.01 -10.87 14.20
C ARG A 116 3.49 -11.01 14.06
N THR A 117 3.03 -11.54 12.92
CA THR A 117 1.60 -11.81 12.68
C THR A 117 1.17 -13.21 13.07
N ALA A 118 2.01 -13.97 13.81
CA ALA A 118 1.75 -15.37 14.14
C ALA A 118 1.38 -16.22 12.89
N GLY A 119 2.03 -15.95 11.77
CA GLY A 119 1.84 -16.63 10.50
C GLY A 119 0.59 -16.21 9.70
N CYS A 120 -0.11 -15.13 10.09
CA CYS A 120 -1.29 -14.66 9.37
C CYS A 120 -0.97 -13.88 8.10
N PHE A 121 0.26 -13.36 7.97
CA PHE A 121 0.76 -12.72 6.75
C PHE A 121 1.93 -13.53 6.20
N ASP A 122 1.79 -14.09 5.00
CA ASP A 122 2.80 -14.94 4.39
C ASP A 122 2.96 -14.62 2.89
N VAL A 123 4.11 -14.07 2.53
CA VAL A 123 4.41 -13.69 1.14
C VAL A 123 4.71 -14.89 0.24
N THR A 124 4.85 -16.11 0.80
CA THR A 124 5.05 -17.34 0.02
C THR A 124 3.75 -18.07 -0.32
N ILE A 125 2.61 -17.51 0.07
CA ILE A 125 1.27 -18.13 -0.05
C ILE A 125 0.87 -18.55 -1.48
N HIS A 126 1.48 -17.94 -2.50
CA HIS A 126 1.22 -18.24 -3.91
C HIS A 126 2.16 -19.32 -4.51
N SER A 127 2.98 -19.96 -3.67
CA SER A 127 3.81 -21.10 -4.11
C SER A 127 2.93 -22.29 -4.55
N ALA A 128 3.33 -23.00 -5.60
CA ALA A 128 2.52 -24.07 -6.21
C ALA A 128 2.15 -25.18 -5.23
N ASP A 129 3.12 -25.61 -4.39
CA ASP A 129 2.93 -26.63 -3.34
C ASP A 129 2.98 -25.99 -1.96
N TYR A 130 2.22 -24.93 -1.77
CA TYR A 130 2.21 -24.20 -0.51
C TYR A 130 1.81 -25.10 0.67
N THR A 131 2.62 -25.04 1.71
CA THR A 131 2.33 -25.62 3.02
C THR A 131 2.56 -24.58 4.13
N PRO A 132 1.84 -24.64 5.25
CA PRO A 132 2.07 -23.75 6.37
C PRO A 132 3.56 -23.72 6.79
N ASN A 133 4.08 -22.54 7.07
CA ASN A 133 5.49 -22.26 7.39
C ASN A 133 6.48 -22.37 6.20
N LEU A 134 6.02 -22.44 4.96
CA LEU A 134 6.88 -22.48 3.76
C LEU A 134 7.89 -21.33 3.73
N ILE A 135 7.55 -20.18 4.27
CA ILE A 135 8.42 -19.00 4.38
C ILE A 135 9.75 -19.30 5.09
N ARG A 136 9.83 -20.33 5.94
CA ARG A 136 11.08 -20.78 6.57
C ARG A 136 12.10 -21.33 5.57
N SER A 137 11.65 -21.63 4.36
CA SER A 137 12.54 -22.00 3.24
C SER A 137 13.13 -20.80 2.52
N VAL A 138 12.77 -19.59 2.90
CA VAL A 138 13.34 -18.34 2.40
C VAL A 138 14.54 -17.97 3.25
N GLN A 139 15.73 -18.07 2.69
CA GLN A 139 16.96 -17.71 3.38
C GLN A 139 17.49 -16.38 2.82
N LEU A 140 17.65 -15.40 3.70
CA LEU A 140 18.23 -14.09 3.40
C LEU A 140 19.60 -13.96 4.07
N SER A 141 20.65 -13.60 3.30
CA SER A 141 22.00 -13.32 3.83
C SER A 141 22.21 -11.81 3.92
N PRO A 142 22.31 -11.22 5.12
CA PRO A 142 22.52 -9.78 5.28
C PRO A 142 23.88 -9.32 4.76
N GLN A 143 24.93 -10.12 4.92
CA GLN A 143 26.30 -9.79 4.54
C GLN A 143 26.45 -9.69 3.02
N GLU A 144 25.84 -10.61 2.30
CA GLU A 144 25.93 -10.72 0.85
C GLU A 144 24.73 -10.11 0.13
N ARG A 145 23.65 -9.80 0.85
CA ARG A 145 22.35 -9.41 0.29
C ARG A 145 21.87 -10.40 -0.77
N THR A 146 21.86 -11.67 -0.42
CA THR A 146 21.38 -12.74 -1.30
C THR A 146 20.09 -13.37 -0.78
N LEU A 147 19.32 -13.91 -1.71
CA LEU A 147 18.14 -14.75 -1.48
C LEU A 147 18.43 -16.16 -1.97
N LEU A 148 18.09 -17.15 -1.15
CA LEU A 148 18.07 -18.56 -1.51
C LEU A 148 16.75 -19.20 -1.06
N PHE A 149 16.13 -19.97 -1.94
CA PHE A 149 15.05 -20.88 -1.57
C PHE A 149 15.61 -22.27 -1.28
N LEU A 150 15.40 -22.78 -0.07
CA LEU A 150 15.92 -24.07 0.39
C LEU A 150 15.21 -25.28 -0.27
N GLN A 151 14.12 -25.04 -1.01
CA GLN A 151 13.40 -26.05 -1.77
C GLN A 151 12.82 -25.47 -3.05
N PRO A 152 12.62 -26.28 -4.11
CA PRO A 152 12.01 -25.84 -5.35
C PRO A 152 10.53 -25.49 -5.15
N GLY A 153 9.97 -24.68 -6.07
CA GLY A 153 8.55 -24.31 -6.07
C GLY A 153 8.17 -23.19 -5.11
N VAL A 154 9.09 -22.71 -4.27
CA VAL A 154 8.86 -21.51 -3.46
C VAL A 154 8.81 -20.28 -4.35
N THR A 155 7.79 -19.45 -4.17
CA THR A 155 7.66 -18.14 -4.80
C THR A 155 7.25 -17.09 -3.80
N ILE A 156 7.72 -15.87 -3.97
CA ILE A 156 7.35 -14.71 -3.15
C ILE A 156 6.44 -13.80 -3.96
N ASN A 157 5.34 -13.36 -3.34
CA ASN A 157 4.42 -12.37 -3.89
C ASN A 157 4.24 -11.22 -2.89
N LEU A 158 4.65 -10.02 -3.30
CA LEU A 158 4.59 -8.80 -2.48
C LEU A 158 3.34 -7.95 -2.73
N SER A 159 2.37 -8.42 -3.53
CA SER A 159 1.18 -7.63 -3.91
C SER A 159 0.34 -7.17 -2.71
N GLY A 160 0.27 -7.97 -1.64
CA GLY A 160 -0.42 -7.62 -0.39
C GLY A 160 0.38 -6.69 0.53
N PHE A 161 1.53 -6.17 0.09
CA PHE A 161 2.40 -5.29 0.88
C PHE A 161 2.79 -4.02 0.11
N LEU A 162 2.95 -4.12 -1.20
CA LEU A 162 3.67 -3.14 -2.02
C LEU A 162 3.01 -1.75 -2.02
N LYS A 163 1.67 -1.66 -1.97
CA LYS A 163 0.97 -0.37 -1.95
C LYS A 163 1.23 0.41 -0.65
N GLY A 164 1.17 -0.25 0.51
CA GLY A 164 1.49 0.39 1.78
C GLY A 164 2.95 0.82 1.85
N TYR A 165 3.87 0.02 1.33
CA TYR A 165 5.27 0.40 1.19
C TYR A 165 5.44 1.63 0.29
N ALA A 166 4.73 1.68 -0.83
CA ALA A 166 4.72 2.82 -1.74
C ALA A 166 4.18 4.10 -1.08
N LEU A 167 3.17 3.99 -0.21
CA LEU A 167 2.69 5.12 0.59
C LEU A 167 3.78 5.67 1.51
N GLU A 168 4.59 4.82 2.16
CA GLU A 168 5.70 5.26 3.00
C GLU A 168 6.84 5.92 2.20
N LYS A 169 7.11 5.44 0.99
CA LYS A 169 8.03 6.12 0.07
C LYS A 169 7.47 7.46 -0.40
N THR A 170 6.17 7.53 -0.67
CA THR A 170 5.50 8.79 -1.00
C THR A 170 5.57 9.78 0.16
N ARG A 171 5.33 9.35 1.40
CA ARG A 171 5.50 10.19 2.61
C ARG A 171 6.90 10.82 2.68
N LYS A 172 7.95 10.04 2.39
CA LYS A 172 9.34 10.56 2.37
C LYS A 172 9.56 11.57 1.24
N LEU A 173 8.97 11.37 0.07
CA LEU A 173 9.02 12.34 -1.01
C LEU A 173 8.29 13.64 -0.63
N LEU A 174 7.10 13.56 -0.05
CA LEU A 174 6.36 14.73 0.42
C LEU A 174 7.20 15.55 1.42
N GLN A 175 7.85 14.87 2.38
CA GLN A 175 8.77 15.52 3.34
C GLN A 175 9.97 16.17 2.65
N HIS A 176 10.59 15.48 1.68
CA HIS A 176 11.74 15.99 0.92
C HIS A 176 11.41 17.25 0.12
N TYR A 177 10.22 17.31 -0.47
CA TYR A 177 9.73 18.48 -1.22
C TYR A 177 9.02 19.52 -0.34
N GLU A 178 9.05 19.34 0.99
CA GLU A 178 8.43 20.24 1.98
C GLU A 178 6.92 20.42 1.77
N VAL A 179 6.25 19.45 1.13
CA VAL A 179 4.78 19.41 1.08
C VAL A 179 4.27 19.00 2.46
N LYS A 180 3.37 19.79 3.03
CA LYS A 180 2.88 19.58 4.41
C LYS A 180 1.54 18.86 4.44
N ASP A 181 0.72 19.07 3.42
CA ASP A 181 -0.65 18.62 3.39
C ASP A 181 -0.94 17.88 2.07
N ALA A 182 -1.26 16.58 2.18
CA ALA A 182 -1.53 15.73 1.04
C ALA A 182 -2.48 14.57 1.40
N LEU A 183 -3.28 14.15 0.41
CA LEU A 183 -4.04 12.92 0.46
C LEU A 183 -3.67 12.06 -0.75
N ILE A 184 -3.22 10.84 -0.51
CA ILE A 184 -2.85 9.88 -1.54
C ILE A 184 -3.80 8.69 -1.43
N ASN A 185 -4.45 8.31 -2.54
CA ASN A 185 -5.35 7.16 -2.59
C ASN A 185 -4.88 6.20 -3.68
N MET A 186 -4.59 4.96 -3.31
CA MET A 186 -4.18 3.89 -4.22
C MET A 186 -5.29 2.81 -4.29
N GLY A 187 -6.22 2.98 -5.24
CA GLY A 187 -7.27 2.00 -5.53
C GLY A 187 -8.28 1.78 -4.41
N ASN A 188 -8.54 2.79 -3.59
CA ASN A 188 -9.47 2.78 -2.46
C ASN A 188 -9.14 1.79 -1.32
N SER A 189 -8.08 0.99 -1.46
CA SER A 189 -7.65 0.04 -0.43
C SER A 189 -6.50 0.55 0.41
N SER A 190 -5.76 1.56 -0.07
CA SER A 190 -4.55 2.06 0.60
C SER A 190 -4.52 3.57 0.48
N VAL A 191 -4.71 4.27 1.60
CA VAL A 191 -4.81 5.73 1.66
C VAL A 191 -3.78 6.27 2.65
N LEU A 192 -3.04 7.30 2.25
CA LEU A 192 -2.18 8.11 3.12
C LEU A 192 -2.80 9.49 3.29
N ALA A 193 -3.13 9.86 4.52
CA ALA A 193 -3.47 11.21 4.94
C ALA A 193 -2.23 11.85 5.57
N PHE A 194 -1.63 12.82 4.91
CA PHE A 194 -0.44 13.53 5.36
C PHE A 194 -0.80 14.97 5.71
N GLY A 195 -0.46 15.43 6.93
CA GLY A 195 -0.86 16.74 7.42
C GLY A 195 -2.38 16.90 7.57
N HIS A 196 -2.91 18.06 7.19
CA HIS A 196 -4.32 18.45 7.35
C HIS A 196 -4.98 18.80 6.02
N HIS A 197 -6.29 18.66 5.95
CA HIS A 197 -7.05 19.31 4.90
C HIS A 197 -7.07 20.84 5.15
N PRO A 198 -6.87 21.71 4.12
CA PRO A 198 -6.76 23.16 4.33
C PRO A 198 -7.94 23.84 5.06
N LEU A 199 -9.09 23.17 5.10
CA LEU A 199 -10.34 23.67 5.69
C LEU A 199 -10.87 22.79 6.84
N ALA A 200 -10.07 21.84 7.37
CA ALA A 200 -10.51 20.93 8.43
C ALA A 200 -9.32 20.43 9.25
N ASP A 201 -9.61 19.87 10.42
CA ASP A 201 -8.59 19.34 11.36
C ASP A 201 -7.93 18.03 10.89
N GLY A 202 -8.28 17.53 9.69
CA GLY A 202 -7.73 16.34 9.08
C GLY A 202 -8.40 16.03 7.75
N TRP A 203 -8.02 14.92 7.16
CA TRP A 203 -8.57 14.43 5.90
C TRP A 203 -9.77 13.52 6.16
N LYS A 204 -10.93 13.87 5.59
CA LYS A 204 -12.14 13.04 5.66
C LYS A 204 -12.10 11.97 4.59
N VAL A 205 -12.10 10.72 5.02
CA VAL A 205 -12.14 9.54 4.15
C VAL A 205 -13.45 8.79 4.38
N GLY A 206 -14.23 8.60 3.31
CA GLY A 206 -15.48 7.86 3.36
C GLY A 206 -15.26 6.37 3.12
N PHE A 207 -16.09 5.52 3.72
CA PHE A 207 -16.17 4.10 3.40
C PHE A 207 -17.26 3.84 2.38
N GLY A 208 -17.09 2.79 1.57
CA GLY A 208 -18.10 2.34 0.63
C GLY A 208 -19.46 2.03 1.30
N GLN A 209 -20.51 1.95 0.50
CA GLN A 209 -21.84 1.62 0.99
C GLN A 209 -21.83 0.22 1.64
N GLY A 210 -22.03 0.15 2.95
CA GLY A 210 -22.09 -1.12 3.68
C GLY A 210 -21.28 -1.18 4.98
N ALA A 211 -20.28 -0.30 5.13
CA ALA A 211 -19.49 -0.23 6.36
C ALA A 211 -20.37 0.05 7.60
N VAL A 212 -20.21 -0.74 8.66
CA VAL A 212 -20.93 -0.56 9.93
C VAL A 212 -19.93 -0.54 11.08
N LEU A 213 -19.87 0.56 11.83
CA LEU A 213 -19.08 0.70 13.03
C LEU A 213 -20.02 0.73 14.25
N ASN A 214 -19.87 -0.21 15.19
CA ASN A 214 -20.69 -0.27 16.41
C ASN A 214 -22.22 -0.17 16.13
N GLY A 215 -22.69 -0.84 15.08
CA GLY A 215 -24.12 -0.82 14.68
C GLY A 215 -24.55 0.47 13.96
N ARG A 216 -23.64 1.38 13.67
CA ARG A 216 -23.88 2.61 12.88
C ARG A 216 -23.01 2.60 11.64
N LYS A 217 -23.53 3.07 10.51
CA LYS A 217 -22.70 3.29 9.31
C LYS A 217 -21.72 4.42 9.62
N PRO A 218 -20.40 4.20 9.59
CA PRO A 218 -19.46 5.30 9.66
C PRO A 218 -19.63 6.11 8.38
N GLN A 219 -20.03 7.36 8.53
CA GLN A 219 -20.18 8.24 7.37
C GLN A 219 -18.84 8.71 6.86
N GLU A 220 -17.91 9.01 7.77
CA GLU A 220 -16.58 9.54 7.45
C GLU A 220 -15.58 9.19 8.57
N LEU A 221 -14.34 8.96 8.21
CA LEU A 221 -13.21 8.84 9.14
C LEU A 221 -12.28 10.03 8.96
N LEU A 222 -11.93 10.69 10.06
CA LEU A 222 -10.95 11.76 10.05
C LEU A 222 -9.55 11.19 10.28
N LEU A 223 -8.64 11.41 9.31
CA LEU A 223 -7.26 10.95 9.33
C LEU A 223 -6.29 12.13 9.35
N GLN A 224 -5.16 11.97 10.07
CA GLN A 224 -4.08 12.94 10.12
C GLN A 224 -2.75 12.24 10.33
N ASN A 225 -1.81 12.38 9.40
CA ASN A 225 -0.51 11.68 9.39
C ASN A 225 -0.59 10.16 9.52
N GLU A 226 -1.67 9.57 9.03
CA GLU A 226 -2.03 8.16 9.17
C GLU A 226 -2.31 7.53 7.80
N CYS A 227 -2.27 6.22 7.78
CA CYS A 227 -2.69 5.39 6.66
C CYS A 227 -3.95 4.60 7.03
N LEU A 228 -4.86 4.51 6.06
CA LEU A 228 -5.98 3.58 6.08
C LEU A 228 -5.70 2.50 5.05
N THR A 229 -5.68 1.24 5.48
CA THR A 229 -5.51 0.10 4.57
C THR A 229 -6.65 -0.88 4.76
N THR A 230 -7.12 -1.44 3.64
CA THR A 230 -8.27 -2.35 3.62
C THR A 230 -7.91 -3.62 2.87
N SER A 231 -8.17 -4.76 3.49
CA SER A 231 -8.07 -6.08 2.88
C SER A 231 -9.42 -6.74 2.90
N GLY A 232 -9.83 -7.34 1.77
CA GLY A 232 -11.15 -7.95 1.71
C GLY A 232 -11.47 -8.61 0.38
N ASN A 233 -12.57 -9.37 0.39
CA ASN A 233 -13.19 -9.93 -0.79
C ASN A 233 -14.39 -9.04 -1.17
N ASP A 234 -14.27 -8.30 -2.27
CA ASP A 234 -15.31 -7.38 -2.77
C ASP A 234 -16.54 -8.11 -3.34
N SER A 235 -16.36 -9.40 -3.69
CA SER A 235 -17.45 -10.27 -4.18
C SER A 235 -17.23 -11.72 -3.74
N HIS A 236 -18.29 -12.52 -3.81
CA HIS A 236 -18.21 -13.98 -3.57
C HIS A 236 -17.33 -14.72 -4.60
N GLU A 237 -17.06 -14.10 -5.73
CA GLU A 237 -16.29 -14.68 -6.83
C GLU A 237 -14.80 -14.34 -6.76
N ARG A 238 -14.42 -13.19 -6.18
CA ARG A 238 -13.04 -12.75 -6.01
C ARG A 238 -12.47 -13.21 -4.67
N LYS A 239 -12.04 -14.45 -4.60
CA LYS A 239 -11.40 -15.07 -3.45
C LYS A 239 -9.88 -14.97 -3.57
N HIS A 240 -9.31 -13.77 -3.49
CA HIS A 240 -7.88 -13.57 -3.70
C HIS A 240 -7.04 -13.66 -2.41
N ILE A 241 -7.67 -13.57 -1.24
CA ILE A 241 -6.95 -13.72 0.04
C ILE A 241 -6.97 -15.19 0.44
N ILE A 242 -5.77 -15.76 0.59
CA ILE A 242 -5.55 -17.15 0.96
C ILE A 242 -5.20 -17.23 2.45
N ASN A 243 -5.80 -18.18 3.17
CA ASN A 243 -5.47 -18.41 4.59
C ASN A 243 -4.16 -19.20 4.71
N PRO A 244 -3.10 -18.64 5.32
CA PRO A 244 -1.81 -19.31 5.45
C PRO A 244 -1.82 -20.61 6.26
N ARG A 245 -2.84 -20.84 7.07
CA ARG A 245 -2.94 -22.09 7.88
C ARG A 245 -3.36 -23.30 7.06
N ASN A 246 -4.02 -23.12 5.95
CA ASN A 246 -4.55 -24.23 5.16
C ASN A 246 -4.34 -24.08 3.66
N GLY A 247 -3.75 -22.98 3.18
CA GLY A 247 -3.50 -22.72 1.78
C GLY A 247 -4.78 -22.52 0.94
N LYS A 248 -5.93 -22.28 1.57
CA LYS A 248 -7.22 -22.15 0.86
C LYS A 248 -7.69 -20.70 0.81
N PRO A 249 -8.32 -20.27 -0.29
CA PRO A 249 -8.98 -18.98 -0.35
C PRO A 249 -10.02 -18.81 0.79
N VAL A 250 -10.06 -17.61 1.38
CA VAL A 250 -11.09 -17.27 2.37
C VAL A 250 -12.39 -17.00 1.65
N GLU A 251 -13.47 -17.63 2.11
CA GLU A 251 -14.80 -17.50 1.52
C GLU A 251 -15.61 -16.38 2.16
N GLY A 252 -16.59 -15.88 1.38
CA GLY A 252 -17.54 -14.87 1.82
C GLY A 252 -17.12 -13.45 1.51
N LYS A 253 -18.11 -12.54 1.58
CA LYS A 253 -17.88 -11.10 1.48
C LYS A 253 -17.52 -10.57 2.85
N ARG A 254 -16.31 -10.08 3.01
CA ARG A 254 -15.78 -9.50 4.25
C ARG A 254 -14.69 -8.52 3.89
N GLU A 255 -14.58 -7.45 4.64
CA GLU A 255 -13.48 -6.51 4.55
C GLU A 255 -12.97 -6.18 5.97
N VAL A 256 -11.68 -5.99 6.10
CA VAL A 256 -11.04 -5.49 7.32
C VAL A 256 -10.24 -4.26 6.96
N ALA A 257 -10.59 -3.13 7.55
CA ALA A 257 -9.86 -1.89 7.42
C ALA A 257 -9.14 -1.56 8.72
N VAL A 258 -7.91 -1.05 8.61
CA VAL A 258 -7.10 -0.64 9.75
C VAL A 258 -6.54 0.76 9.54
N VAL A 259 -6.42 1.52 10.63
CA VAL A 259 -5.74 2.81 10.66
C VAL A 259 -4.46 2.67 11.45
N THR A 260 -3.34 2.97 10.80
CA THR A 260 -1.99 2.89 11.35
C THR A 260 -1.20 4.14 10.98
N ASP A 261 -0.10 4.39 11.69
CA ASP A 261 0.86 5.45 11.35
C ASP A 261 1.78 5.09 10.15
N ASN A 262 1.80 3.81 9.76
CA ASN A 262 2.64 3.26 8.70
C ASN A 262 1.84 2.40 7.73
N GLY A 263 1.84 2.76 6.44
CA GLY A 263 1.06 2.06 5.42
C GLY A 263 1.51 0.63 5.16
N ALA A 264 2.82 0.35 5.25
CA ALA A 264 3.36 -1.01 5.07
C ALA A 264 2.89 -1.94 6.21
N ILE A 265 2.91 -1.46 7.44
CA ILE A 265 2.33 -2.15 8.61
C ILE A 265 0.82 -2.34 8.41
N GLY A 266 0.13 -1.31 7.92
CA GLY A 266 -1.31 -1.37 7.67
C GLY A 266 -1.71 -2.48 6.70
N GLU A 267 -1.00 -2.65 5.57
CA GLU A 267 -1.26 -3.74 4.60
C GLU A 267 -1.04 -5.12 5.22
N VAL A 268 0.05 -5.30 5.97
CA VAL A 268 0.34 -6.54 6.69
C VAL A 268 -0.76 -6.85 7.70
N LEU A 269 -1.16 -5.84 8.47
CA LEU A 269 -2.13 -6.00 9.54
C LEU A 269 -3.55 -6.24 9.01
N SER A 270 -4.01 -5.48 8.02
CA SER A 270 -5.34 -5.68 7.44
C SER A 270 -5.48 -7.08 6.82
N THR A 271 -4.44 -7.54 6.12
CA THR A 271 -4.38 -8.89 5.53
C THR A 271 -4.32 -9.97 6.63
N GLY A 272 -3.47 -9.77 7.64
CA GLY A 272 -3.36 -10.70 8.77
C GLY A 272 -4.65 -10.83 9.57
N LEU A 273 -5.31 -9.71 9.91
CA LEU A 273 -6.59 -9.69 10.64
C LEU A 273 -7.72 -10.31 9.82
N PHE A 274 -7.67 -10.22 8.50
CA PHE A 274 -8.67 -10.83 7.64
C PHE A 274 -8.71 -12.36 7.77
N VAL A 275 -7.59 -13.00 8.03
CA VAL A 275 -7.46 -14.48 8.16
C VAL A 275 -7.33 -14.97 9.60
N ALA A 276 -7.09 -14.05 10.56
CA ALA A 276 -6.84 -14.37 11.95
C ALA A 276 -8.06 -15.00 12.65
N ASP A 277 -7.81 -15.99 13.53
CA ASP A 277 -8.75 -16.38 14.55
C ASP A 277 -8.73 -15.41 15.75
N ALA A 278 -9.59 -15.63 16.74
CA ALA A 278 -9.71 -14.75 17.90
C ALA A 278 -8.38 -14.58 18.67
N ARG A 279 -7.63 -15.66 18.89
CA ARG A 279 -6.34 -15.62 19.59
C ARG A 279 -5.27 -14.89 18.78
N GLN A 280 -5.22 -15.15 17.47
CA GLN A 280 -4.28 -14.48 16.59
C GLN A 280 -4.60 -12.98 16.49
N ARG A 281 -5.89 -12.63 16.45
CA ARG A 281 -6.33 -11.23 16.46
C ARG A 281 -5.80 -10.48 17.69
N GLU A 282 -5.93 -11.07 18.89
CA GLU A 282 -5.37 -10.49 20.12
C GLU A 282 -3.85 -10.25 20.00
N ILE A 283 -3.12 -11.22 19.41
CA ILE A 283 -1.68 -11.08 19.19
C ILE A 283 -1.38 -9.91 18.24
N LEU A 284 -2.09 -9.82 17.11
CA LEU A 284 -1.89 -8.77 16.12
C LEU A 284 -2.21 -7.38 16.71
N GLU A 285 -3.31 -7.26 17.44
CA GLU A 285 -3.71 -6.02 18.10
C GLU A 285 -2.68 -5.55 19.14
N ALA A 286 -2.17 -6.47 19.95
CA ALA A 286 -1.15 -6.18 20.96
C ALA A 286 0.20 -5.79 20.33
N GLU A 287 0.61 -6.49 19.26
CA GLU A 287 1.88 -6.28 18.57
C GLU A 287 1.91 -4.95 17.79
N PHE A 288 0.88 -4.70 16.97
CA PHE A 288 0.89 -3.58 16.04
C PHE A 288 0.18 -2.31 16.54
N ARG A 289 -0.68 -2.44 17.56
CA ARG A 289 -1.40 -1.34 18.22
C ARG A 289 -2.03 -0.34 17.24
N PRO A 290 -2.86 -0.79 16.29
CA PRO A 290 -3.51 0.11 15.35
C PRO A 290 -4.41 1.10 16.09
N ARG A 291 -4.57 2.31 15.54
CA ARG A 291 -5.52 3.29 16.12
C ARG A 291 -6.97 2.81 16.01
N LEU A 292 -7.28 2.11 14.92
CA LEU A 292 -8.64 1.64 14.65
C LEU A 292 -8.60 0.37 13.79
N ILE A 293 -9.52 -0.55 14.09
CA ILE A 293 -9.83 -1.72 13.27
C ILE A 293 -11.33 -1.68 12.99
N LEU A 294 -11.70 -1.90 11.74
CA LEU A 294 -13.08 -1.99 11.27
C LEU A 294 -13.29 -3.33 10.57
N ASP A 295 -14.25 -4.09 11.04
CA ASP A 295 -14.80 -5.26 10.32
C ASP A 295 -16.03 -4.77 9.53
N LEU A 296 -16.00 -4.93 8.18
CA LEU A 296 -16.94 -4.32 7.23
C LEU A 296 -17.72 -5.38 6.43
#